data_35374166a477a4af15255a3cf8e2b0df
#
_entry.id   35374166a477a4af15255a3cf8e2b0df
#
_cell.length_a   1.000
_cell.length_b   1.000
_cell.length_c   1.000
_cell.angle_alpha   90.00
_cell.angle_beta   90.00
_cell.angle_gamma   90.00
#
_symmetry.space_group_name_H-M   'P 1'
#
loop_
_entity.id
_entity.type
_entity.pdbx_description
1 polymer ?
#
loop_
_entity_poly.entity_id
_entity_poly.type
_entity_poly.pdbx_seq_one_letter_code
_entity_poly.pdbx_strand_id
1 'polypeptide(L)'
;EAELKLIRDMRRRNPDLGLLELWSRLKKRGYTRRPESLFRVMRKLGMFPRKEKKKAHASKPYQQMTYPGQRVQVDVKIVPRRCITDPELHLFQYTAIDEFSMLRFLAAYPEQSTYSSADFLKRLVKWYARKGIRVECIQTDNGFEFTNRFSNSKRDVQTLFEKTAADLGISATSSFVPTHPSTMAR
;
A
#
# COMPACT_ATOMS: atom_id res chain seq x y z
N GLU A 1 13.55 -25.01 39.31
CA GLU A 1 13.57 -26.01 38.23
C GLU A 1 12.17 -26.33 37.70
N ALA A 2 11.16 -26.48 38.56
CA ALA A 2 9.78 -26.78 38.15
C ALA A 2 9.20 -25.79 37.14
N GLU A 3 9.37 -24.48 37.35
CA GLU A 3 8.91 -23.43 36.44
C GLU A 3 9.62 -23.50 35.06
N LEU A 4 10.91 -23.83 35.03
CA LEU A 4 11.66 -23.98 33.79
C LEU A 4 11.15 -25.16 32.97
N LYS A 5 10.84 -26.28 33.63
CA LYS A 5 10.24 -27.45 33.00
C LYS A 5 8.86 -27.09 32.42
N LEU A 6 8.05 -26.39 33.20
CA LEU A 6 6.72 -25.96 32.78
C LEU A 6 6.78 -25.05 31.53
N ILE A 7 7.73 -24.11 31.49
CA ILE A 7 7.95 -23.23 30.32
C ILE A 7 8.35 -24.05 29.08
N ARG A 8 9.31 -24.96 29.23
CA ARG A 8 9.79 -25.80 28.12
C ARG A 8 8.68 -26.70 27.56
N ASP A 9 7.93 -27.35 28.44
CA ASP A 9 6.84 -28.23 28.02
C ASP A 9 5.70 -27.49 27.34
N MET A 10 5.35 -26.31 27.87
CA MET A 10 4.31 -25.46 27.26
C MET A 10 4.74 -24.95 25.90
N ARG A 11 5.99 -24.50 25.76
CA ARG A 11 6.52 -23.99 24.47
C ARG A 11 6.63 -25.08 23.42
N ARG A 12 7.06 -26.29 23.81
CA ARG A 12 7.13 -27.45 22.91
C ARG A 12 5.76 -27.83 22.35
N ARG A 13 4.71 -27.77 23.19
CA ARG A 13 3.33 -28.10 22.76
C ARG A 13 2.67 -26.98 21.94
N ASN A 14 3.17 -25.77 22.06
CA ASN A 14 2.60 -24.57 21.44
C ASN A 14 3.71 -23.68 20.87
N PRO A 15 4.34 -24.07 19.77
CA PRO A 15 5.53 -23.39 19.24
C PRO A 15 5.24 -21.96 18.72
N ASP A 16 4.01 -21.71 18.26
CA ASP A 16 3.63 -20.46 17.58
C ASP A 16 2.95 -19.44 18.50
N LEU A 17 2.71 -19.80 19.77
CA LEU A 17 2.05 -18.86 20.70
C LEU A 17 2.90 -17.61 20.96
N GLY A 18 2.24 -16.46 20.92
CA GLY A 18 2.82 -15.20 21.37
C GLY A 18 3.16 -15.19 22.86
N LEU A 19 4.09 -14.32 23.27
CA LEU A 19 4.58 -14.28 24.65
C LEU A 19 3.45 -14.11 25.69
N LEU A 20 2.52 -13.18 25.47
CA LEU A 20 1.46 -12.86 26.43
C LEU A 20 0.45 -14.00 26.54
N GLU A 21 0.12 -14.65 25.44
CA GLU A 21 -0.78 -15.79 25.46
C GLU A 21 -0.13 -17.00 26.13
N LEU A 22 1.14 -17.26 25.85
CA LEU A 22 1.91 -18.29 26.54
C LEU A 22 1.98 -18.03 28.04
N TRP A 23 2.24 -16.80 28.45
CA TRP A 23 2.24 -16.39 29.85
C TRP A 23 0.89 -16.60 30.52
N SER A 24 -0.21 -16.23 29.88
CA SER A 24 -1.58 -16.44 30.40
C SER A 24 -1.86 -17.91 30.65
N ARG A 25 -1.47 -18.80 29.73
CA ARG A 25 -1.63 -20.25 29.87
C ARG A 25 -0.73 -20.84 30.95
N LEU A 26 0.49 -20.32 31.09
CA LEU A 26 1.42 -20.70 32.14
C LEU A 26 0.90 -20.27 33.52
N LYS A 27 0.34 -19.07 33.64
CA LYS A 27 -0.25 -18.56 34.89
C LYS A 27 -1.38 -19.45 35.40
N LYS A 28 -2.23 -19.93 34.50
CA LYS A 28 -3.30 -20.91 34.83
C LYS A 28 -2.75 -22.26 35.36
N ARG A 29 -1.46 -22.54 35.17
CA ARG A 29 -0.77 -23.76 35.59
C ARG A 29 0.25 -23.54 36.72
N GLY A 30 0.11 -22.39 37.44
CA GLY A 30 0.93 -22.12 38.62
C GLY A 30 2.22 -21.32 38.37
N TYR A 31 2.41 -20.76 37.17
CA TYR A 31 3.52 -19.84 36.94
C TYR A 31 3.24 -18.48 37.62
N THR A 32 4.14 -18.03 38.48
CA THR A 32 3.91 -16.88 39.36
C THR A 32 4.56 -15.59 38.88
N ARG A 33 5.55 -15.68 38.00
CA ARG A 33 6.35 -14.53 37.59
C ARG A 33 5.66 -13.69 36.50
N ARG A 34 6.16 -12.45 36.33
CA ARG A 34 5.66 -11.48 35.33
C ARG A 34 6.07 -11.87 33.90
N PRO A 35 5.38 -11.36 32.86
CA PRO A 35 5.70 -11.62 31.45
C PRO A 35 7.13 -11.26 31.08
N GLU A 36 7.71 -10.19 31.65
CA GLU A 36 9.08 -9.76 31.38
C GLU A 36 10.10 -10.81 31.85
N SER A 37 9.83 -11.44 32.99
CA SER A 37 10.65 -12.54 33.51
C SER A 37 10.60 -13.75 32.59
N LEU A 38 9.40 -14.09 32.10
CA LEU A 38 9.21 -15.15 31.11
C LEU A 38 9.99 -14.84 29.83
N PHE A 39 9.92 -13.61 29.31
CA PHE A 39 10.64 -13.19 28.13
C PHE A 39 12.16 -13.38 28.28
N ARG A 40 12.72 -12.93 29.42
CA ARG A 40 14.17 -13.09 29.70
C ARG A 40 14.59 -14.57 29.73
N VAL A 41 13.79 -15.42 30.37
CA VAL A 41 14.06 -16.86 30.44
C VAL A 41 13.97 -17.48 29.04
N MET A 42 12.91 -17.20 28.29
CA MET A 42 12.74 -17.72 26.94
C MET A 42 13.85 -17.27 25.99
N ARG A 43 14.28 -16.00 26.13
CA ARG A 43 15.42 -15.46 25.36
C ARG A 43 16.73 -16.18 25.69
N LYS A 44 17.00 -16.40 26.99
CA LYS A 44 18.19 -17.14 27.45
C LYS A 44 18.19 -18.58 26.96
N LEU A 45 17.03 -19.21 26.86
CA LEU A 45 16.85 -20.58 26.39
C LEU A 45 16.76 -20.69 24.85
N GLY A 46 16.89 -19.59 24.11
CA GLY A 46 16.81 -19.61 22.65
C GLY A 46 15.44 -19.99 22.08
N MET A 47 14.36 -19.81 22.84
CA MET A 47 13.00 -20.23 22.47
C MET A 47 12.29 -19.30 21.49
N PHE A 48 12.90 -18.19 21.12
CA PHE A 48 12.39 -17.32 20.05
C PHE A 48 12.97 -17.73 18.70
N PRO A 49 12.16 -17.80 17.64
CA PRO A 49 12.67 -18.08 16.31
C PRO A 49 13.72 -17.00 15.95
N ARG A 50 14.85 -17.43 15.41
CA ARG A 50 15.82 -16.48 14.84
C ARG A 50 15.10 -15.76 13.69
N LYS A 51 14.96 -14.44 13.81
CA LYS A 51 14.48 -13.64 12.69
C LYS A 51 15.51 -13.80 11.57
N GLU A 52 15.13 -14.48 10.50
CA GLU A 52 15.92 -14.47 9.29
C GLU A 52 16.12 -13.01 8.87
N LYS A 53 17.37 -12.61 8.69
CA LYS A 53 17.68 -11.28 8.16
C LYS A 53 17.04 -11.25 6.76
N LYS A 54 15.99 -10.46 6.60
CA LYS A 54 15.42 -10.21 5.27
C LYS A 54 16.59 -9.77 4.39
N LYS A 55 16.79 -10.47 3.27
CA LYS A 55 17.79 -10.05 2.27
C LYS A 55 17.54 -8.59 1.96
N ALA A 56 18.56 -7.75 2.05
CA ALA A 56 18.45 -6.35 1.70
C ALA A 56 17.93 -6.28 0.26
N HIS A 57 16.74 -5.67 0.08
CA HIS A 57 16.18 -5.45 -1.24
C HIS A 57 17.04 -4.37 -1.91
N ALA A 58 17.83 -4.75 -2.89
CA ALA A 58 18.52 -3.78 -3.72
C ALA A 58 17.44 -2.97 -4.48
N SER A 59 17.30 -1.69 -4.15
CA SER A 59 16.41 -0.81 -4.88
C SER A 59 16.92 -0.69 -6.32
N LYS A 60 16.04 -0.88 -7.30
CA LYS A 60 16.39 -0.59 -8.70
C LYS A 60 16.70 0.91 -8.81
N PRO A 61 17.75 1.29 -9.56
CA PRO A 61 18.04 2.70 -9.77
C PRO A 61 16.84 3.39 -10.43
N TYR A 62 16.57 4.64 -10.02
CA TYR A 62 15.51 5.43 -10.63
C TYR A 62 15.85 5.69 -12.11
N GLN A 63 14.90 5.38 -12.99
CA GLN A 63 15.03 5.67 -14.41
C GLN A 63 14.49 7.08 -14.67
N GLN A 64 15.39 8.00 -14.94
CA GLN A 64 15.04 9.38 -15.28
C GLN A 64 14.35 9.44 -16.64
N MET A 65 13.26 10.21 -16.73
CA MET A 65 12.58 10.49 -17.98
C MET A 65 13.37 11.47 -18.83
N THR A 66 13.25 11.37 -20.15
CA THR A 66 14.08 12.11 -21.11
C THR A 66 13.31 13.16 -21.90
N TYR A 67 11.98 13.10 -21.92
CA TYR A 67 11.10 14.05 -22.59
C TYR A 67 9.72 14.12 -21.93
N PRO A 68 8.97 15.25 -22.15
CA PRO A 68 7.63 15.41 -21.58
C PRO A 68 6.63 14.36 -22.07
N GLY A 69 5.79 13.85 -21.16
CA GLY A 69 4.74 12.88 -21.48
C GLY A 69 5.21 11.42 -21.50
N GLN A 70 6.51 11.16 -21.40
CA GLN A 70 7.05 9.80 -21.37
C GLN A 70 6.48 8.99 -20.20
N ARG A 71 6.36 9.59 -19.00
CA ARG A 71 5.69 9.01 -17.85
C ARG A 71 5.03 10.10 -17.01
N VAL A 72 3.73 9.94 -16.79
CA VAL A 72 2.91 10.82 -15.95
C VAL A 72 2.43 10.05 -14.74
N GLN A 73 2.77 10.52 -13.55
CA GLN A 73 2.28 9.95 -12.30
C GLN A 73 0.91 10.50 -11.98
N VAL A 74 -0.03 9.62 -11.59
CA VAL A 74 -1.38 9.99 -11.16
C VAL A 74 -1.64 9.49 -9.76
N ASP A 75 -2.12 10.38 -8.92
CA ASP A 75 -2.47 10.12 -7.52
C ASP A 75 -3.82 10.74 -7.17
N VAL A 76 -4.52 10.16 -6.20
CA VAL A 76 -5.80 10.63 -5.69
C VAL A 76 -5.71 10.83 -4.19
N LYS A 77 -6.17 11.97 -3.72
CA LYS A 77 -6.26 12.26 -2.28
C LYS A 77 -7.57 12.94 -1.91
N ILE A 78 -8.01 12.70 -0.69
CA ILE A 78 -9.16 13.41 -0.11
C ILE A 78 -8.79 14.88 0.10
N VAL A 79 -9.63 15.79 -0.37
CA VAL A 79 -9.50 17.21 -0.06
C VAL A 79 -9.83 17.44 1.42
N PRO A 80 -8.92 18.03 2.22
CA PRO A 80 -9.21 18.30 3.62
C PRO A 80 -10.44 19.19 3.78
N ARG A 81 -11.32 18.86 4.74
CA ARG A 81 -12.56 19.61 4.99
C ARG A 81 -12.33 21.11 5.19
N ARG A 82 -11.24 21.50 5.83
CA ARG A 82 -10.86 22.92 6.01
C ARG A 82 -10.63 23.69 4.71
N CYS A 83 -10.49 23.00 3.58
CA CYS A 83 -10.32 23.59 2.24
C CYS A 83 -11.63 23.68 1.45
N ILE A 84 -12.75 23.25 2.05
CA ILE A 84 -14.07 23.18 1.41
C ILE A 84 -15.02 24.05 2.24
N THR A 85 -15.71 24.97 1.56
CA THR A 85 -16.66 25.89 2.23
C THR A 85 -17.96 25.19 2.64
N ASP A 86 -18.43 24.26 1.82
CA ASP A 86 -19.65 23.48 2.09
C ASP A 86 -19.29 22.23 2.93
N PRO A 87 -19.81 22.10 4.18
CA PRO A 87 -19.49 20.98 5.06
C PRO A 87 -20.03 19.63 4.57
N GLU A 88 -21.06 19.62 3.74
CA GLU A 88 -21.66 18.40 3.19
C GLU A 88 -20.91 17.87 1.96
N LEU A 89 -20.06 18.68 1.36
CA LEU A 89 -19.32 18.31 0.17
C LEU A 89 -18.06 17.51 0.51
N HIS A 90 -17.94 16.34 -0.10
CA HIS A 90 -16.73 15.52 -0.07
C HIS A 90 -16.07 15.55 -1.45
N LEU A 91 -14.80 15.95 -1.50
CA LEU A 91 -14.07 16.04 -2.75
C LEU A 91 -12.79 15.20 -2.72
N PHE A 92 -12.51 14.58 -3.85
CA PHE A 92 -11.30 13.83 -4.15
C PHE A 92 -10.51 14.59 -5.20
N GLN A 93 -9.29 14.97 -4.87
CA GLN A 93 -8.39 15.63 -5.79
C GLN A 93 -7.56 14.60 -6.55
N TYR A 94 -7.77 14.53 -7.84
CA TYR A 94 -6.92 13.81 -8.79
C TYR A 94 -5.79 14.73 -9.23
N THR A 95 -4.57 14.24 -9.14
CA THR A 95 -3.35 14.98 -9.49
C THR A 95 -2.53 14.17 -10.48
N ALA A 96 -2.16 14.77 -11.58
CA ALA A 96 -1.22 14.20 -12.53
C ALA A 96 0.03 15.08 -12.61
N ILE A 97 1.21 14.47 -12.61
CA ILE A 97 2.50 15.14 -12.71
C ILE A 97 3.35 14.44 -13.77
N ASP A 98 3.77 15.18 -14.78
CA ASP A 98 4.75 14.69 -15.73
C ASP A 98 6.14 14.65 -15.07
N GLU A 99 6.79 13.50 -15.08
CA GLU A 99 8.06 13.31 -14.37
C GLU A 99 9.24 14.05 -14.99
N PHE A 100 9.16 14.41 -16.27
CA PHE A 100 10.21 15.18 -16.93
C PHE A 100 10.05 16.68 -16.72
N SER A 101 8.89 17.23 -17.08
CA SER A 101 8.66 18.68 -17.07
C SER A 101 8.13 19.21 -15.74
N MET A 102 7.72 18.31 -14.81
CA MET A 102 7.02 18.66 -13.57
C MET A 102 5.69 19.37 -13.78
N LEU A 103 5.19 19.37 -15.02
CA LEU A 103 3.92 19.98 -15.37
C LEU A 103 2.79 19.23 -14.68
N ARG A 104 1.90 19.97 -14.00
CA ARG A 104 0.86 19.41 -13.16
C ARG A 104 -0.54 19.71 -13.70
N PHE A 105 -1.38 18.68 -13.73
CA PHE A 105 -2.81 18.82 -13.99
C PHE A 105 -3.60 18.36 -12.77
N LEU A 106 -4.64 19.12 -12.40
CA LEU A 106 -5.46 18.88 -11.21
C LEU A 106 -6.94 18.94 -11.59
N ALA A 107 -7.74 18.07 -11.00
CA ALA A 107 -9.18 18.15 -11.01
C ALA A 107 -9.76 17.57 -9.72
N ALA A 108 -10.92 18.10 -9.29
CA ALA A 108 -11.64 17.62 -8.14
C ALA A 108 -12.93 16.90 -8.59
N TYR A 109 -13.27 15.81 -7.91
CA TYR A 109 -14.43 14.99 -8.16
C TYR A 109 -15.17 14.69 -6.85
N PRO A 110 -16.50 14.52 -6.88
CA PRO A 110 -17.26 14.18 -5.68
C PRO A 110 -17.07 12.74 -5.22
N GLU A 111 -16.48 11.88 -6.06
CA GLU A 111 -16.27 10.47 -5.75
C GLU A 111 -14.90 9.97 -6.20
N GLN A 112 -14.37 8.98 -5.48
CA GLN A 112 -13.20 8.20 -5.87
C GLN A 112 -13.69 6.93 -6.55
N SER A 113 -13.79 6.96 -7.87
CA SER A 113 -14.32 5.85 -8.66
C SER A 113 -13.57 5.65 -9.97
N THR A 114 -13.77 4.49 -10.61
CA THR A 114 -13.20 4.24 -11.94
C THR A 114 -13.80 5.16 -13.00
N TYR A 115 -15.02 5.68 -12.80
CA TYR A 115 -15.65 6.66 -13.68
C TYR A 115 -14.94 8.01 -13.61
N SER A 116 -14.72 8.51 -12.39
CA SER A 116 -13.96 9.74 -12.14
C SER A 116 -12.53 9.65 -12.68
N SER A 117 -11.86 8.51 -12.49
CA SER A 117 -10.51 8.26 -13.00
C SER A 117 -10.46 8.26 -14.52
N ALA A 118 -11.44 7.65 -15.19
CA ALA A 118 -11.52 7.61 -16.65
C ALA A 118 -11.82 9.00 -17.24
N ASP A 119 -12.70 9.78 -16.63
CA ASP A 119 -12.96 11.16 -17.04
C ASP A 119 -11.71 12.03 -16.83
N PHE A 120 -11.08 11.92 -15.67
CA PHE A 120 -9.83 12.61 -15.37
C PHE A 120 -8.77 12.32 -16.43
N LEU A 121 -8.61 11.06 -16.83
CA LEU A 121 -7.65 10.64 -17.84
C LEU A 121 -7.92 11.31 -19.20
N LYS A 122 -9.17 11.30 -19.65
CA LYS A 122 -9.56 11.96 -20.91
C LYS A 122 -9.28 13.46 -20.90
N ARG A 123 -9.60 14.13 -19.79
CA ARG A 123 -9.33 15.57 -19.61
C ARG A 123 -7.84 15.86 -19.56
N LEU A 124 -7.09 15.03 -18.84
CA LEU A 124 -5.63 15.10 -18.74
C LEU A 124 -4.98 15.04 -20.13
N VAL A 125 -5.27 14.01 -20.90
CA VAL A 125 -4.67 13.81 -22.23
C VAL A 125 -5.01 14.99 -23.16
N LYS A 126 -6.27 15.45 -23.17
CA LYS A 126 -6.67 16.62 -23.94
C LYS A 126 -5.93 17.89 -23.52
N TRP A 127 -5.67 18.07 -22.22
CA TRP A 127 -4.98 19.25 -21.69
C TRP A 127 -3.49 19.22 -22.06
N TYR A 128 -2.81 18.04 -21.95
CA TYR A 128 -1.42 17.88 -22.38
C TYR A 128 -1.26 18.06 -23.89
N ALA A 129 -2.19 17.50 -24.68
CA ALA A 129 -2.18 17.65 -26.14
C ALA A 129 -2.23 19.13 -26.60
N ARG A 130 -2.99 19.99 -25.90
CA ARG A 130 -3.01 21.44 -26.17
C ARG A 130 -1.66 22.12 -25.92
N LYS A 131 -0.74 21.47 -25.20
CA LYS A 131 0.62 21.93 -24.92
C LYS A 131 1.66 21.24 -25.80
N GLY A 132 1.21 20.48 -26.80
CA GLY A 132 2.10 19.71 -27.69
C GLY A 132 2.72 18.47 -27.03
N ILE A 133 2.20 18.03 -25.88
CA ILE A 133 2.73 16.88 -25.14
C ILE A 133 1.82 15.66 -25.37
N ARG A 134 2.40 14.58 -25.86
CA ARG A 134 1.73 13.27 -25.96
C ARG A 134 2.04 12.44 -24.72
N VAL A 135 1.01 11.98 -24.05
CA VAL A 135 1.15 11.06 -22.89
C VAL A 135 1.33 9.63 -23.40
N GLU A 136 2.43 8.99 -23.05
CA GLU A 136 2.75 7.62 -23.46
C GLU A 136 2.50 6.60 -22.35
N CYS A 137 2.84 6.95 -21.13
CA CYS A 137 2.70 6.07 -19.98
C CYS A 137 2.08 6.80 -18.79
N ILE A 138 1.13 6.14 -18.14
CA ILE A 138 0.56 6.60 -16.86
C ILE A 138 0.95 5.61 -15.77
N GLN A 139 1.50 6.16 -14.70
CA GLN A 139 1.85 5.43 -13.50
C GLN A 139 0.88 5.79 -12.38
N THR A 140 0.18 4.79 -11.84
CA THR A 140 -0.73 4.95 -10.70
C THR A 140 -0.24 4.09 -9.54
N ASP A 141 -0.78 4.34 -8.35
CA ASP A 141 -0.78 3.32 -7.30
C ASP A 141 -1.79 2.20 -7.65
N ASN A 142 -1.90 1.21 -6.75
CA ASN A 142 -2.82 0.10 -6.96
C ASN A 142 -4.23 0.38 -6.41
N GLY A 143 -4.66 1.65 -6.43
CA GLY A 143 -6.00 2.05 -5.99
C GLY A 143 -7.11 1.37 -6.79
N PHE A 144 -8.22 1.05 -6.13
CA PHE A 144 -9.37 0.36 -6.74
C PHE A 144 -10.02 1.17 -7.89
N GLU A 145 -9.83 2.47 -7.91
CA GLU A 145 -10.28 3.38 -8.97
C GLU A 145 -9.51 3.21 -10.27
N PHE A 146 -8.29 2.66 -10.20
CA PHE A 146 -7.42 2.45 -11.34
C PHE A 146 -7.36 1.00 -11.80
N THR A 147 -7.34 0.04 -10.87
CA THR A 147 -7.15 -1.38 -11.21
C THR A 147 -7.90 -2.33 -10.29
N ASN A 148 -8.35 -3.47 -10.84
CA ASN A 148 -8.98 -4.55 -10.08
C ASN A 148 -8.00 -5.67 -9.69
N ARG A 149 -6.71 -5.56 -10.00
CA ARG A 149 -5.72 -6.63 -9.81
C ARG A 149 -5.63 -7.17 -8.37
N PHE A 150 -5.98 -6.35 -7.39
CA PHE A 150 -5.97 -6.71 -5.97
C PHE A 150 -7.36 -6.92 -5.39
N SER A 151 -8.39 -6.95 -6.23
CA SER A 151 -9.73 -7.32 -5.81
C SER A 151 -9.79 -8.80 -5.41
N ASN A 152 -10.49 -9.13 -4.32
CA ASN A 152 -10.80 -10.50 -3.94
C ASN A 152 -11.72 -11.20 -4.94
N SER A 153 -12.24 -10.49 -5.94
CA SER A 153 -13.04 -11.03 -7.03
C SER A 153 -12.14 -11.83 -7.97
N LYS A 154 -12.47 -13.10 -8.19
CA LYS A 154 -11.80 -13.97 -9.16
C LYS A 154 -12.04 -13.57 -10.63
N ARG A 155 -12.76 -12.47 -10.88
CA ARG A 155 -13.04 -11.97 -12.24
C ARG A 155 -11.92 -11.04 -12.65
N ASP A 156 -11.17 -11.43 -13.65
CA ASP A 156 -10.19 -10.58 -14.34
C ASP A 156 -10.92 -9.59 -15.26
N VAL A 157 -11.56 -8.60 -14.65
CA VAL A 157 -12.32 -7.57 -15.36
C VAL A 157 -11.51 -6.27 -15.34
N GLN A 158 -11.14 -5.80 -16.52
CA GLN A 158 -10.51 -4.49 -16.67
C GLN A 158 -11.42 -3.38 -16.15
N THR A 159 -10.86 -2.42 -15.44
CA THR A 159 -11.57 -1.23 -15.01
C THR A 159 -11.88 -0.31 -16.19
N LEU A 160 -12.81 0.61 -16.01
CA LEU A 160 -13.09 1.63 -17.03
C LEU A 160 -11.86 2.52 -17.29
N PHE A 161 -11.06 2.77 -16.27
CA PHE A 161 -9.80 3.49 -16.41
C PHE A 161 -8.81 2.74 -17.33
N GLU A 162 -8.60 1.44 -17.09
CA GLU A 162 -7.71 0.61 -17.92
C GLU A 162 -8.17 0.54 -19.38
N LYS A 163 -9.50 0.40 -19.61
CA LYS A 163 -10.07 0.43 -20.95
C LYS A 163 -9.85 1.78 -21.63
N THR A 164 -10.11 2.87 -20.90
CA THR A 164 -9.91 4.23 -21.43
C THR A 164 -8.43 4.49 -21.75
N ALA A 165 -7.50 4.01 -20.94
CA ALA A 165 -6.07 4.13 -21.23
C ALA A 165 -5.69 3.36 -22.50
N ALA A 166 -6.20 2.14 -22.67
CA ALA A 166 -5.99 1.32 -23.88
C ALA A 166 -6.55 2.00 -25.12
N ASP A 167 -7.79 2.52 -25.08
CA ASP A 167 -8.44 3.25 -26.18
C ASP A 167 -7.66 4.50 -26.60
N LEU A 168 -6.98 5.16 -25.67
CA LEU A 168 -6.12 6.31 -25.91
C LEU A 168 -4.69 5.94 -26.34
N GLY A 169 -4.37 4.65 -26.43
CA GLY A 169 -3.04 4.15 -26.78
C GLY A 169 -1.98 4.44 -25.71
N ILE A 170 -2.39 4.55 -24.44
CA ILE A 170 -1.53 4.86 -23.29
C ILE A 170 -1.24 3.59 -22.52
N SER A 171 0.04 3.33 -22.22
CA SER A 171 0.40 2.24 -21.32
C SER A 171 0.13 2.63 -19.87
N ALA A 172 -0.72 1.85 -19.18
CA ALA A 172 -0.94 2.01 -17.76
C ALA A 172 -0.02 1.05 -16.98
N THR A 173 0.89 1.59 -16.19
CA THR A 173 1.77 0.80 -15.32
C THR A 173 1.46 1.08 -13.86
N SER A 174 1.14 0.04 -13.11
CA SER A 174 1.13 0.11 -11.66
C SER A 174 2.54 -0.18 -11.16
N SER A 175 3.23 0.80 -10.64
CA SER A 175 4.59 0.60 -10.12
C SER A 175 4.72 1.01 -8.67
N PHE A 176 3.81 0.58 -7.83
CA PHE A 176 4.08 0.59 -6.40
C PHE A 176 4.04 -0.84 -5.87
N VAL A 177 5.20 -1.48 -5.81
CA VAL A 177 5.42 -2.57 -4.86
C VAL A 177 5.60 -1.88 -3.50
N PRO A 178 4.65 -1.98 -2.56
CA PRO A 178 4.84 -1.40 -1.24
C PRO A 178 6.08 -2.03 -0.61
N THR A 179 7.10 -1.25 -0.36
CA THR A 179 8.32 -1.72 0.31
C THR A 179 8.10 -1.96 1.81
N HIS A 180 6.89 -1.74 2.33
CA HIS A 180 6.55 -2.00 3.73
C HIS A 180 5.15 -2.61 3.89
N PRO A 181 5.05 -3.84 4.43
CA PRO A 181 3.76 -4.45 4.81
C PRO A 181 3.14 -3.88 6.09
N SER A 182 3.67 -2.79 6.65
CA SER A 182 3.26 -2.28 7.96
C SER A 182 2.27 -1.10 7.94
N THR A 183 1.79 -0.67 6.76
CA THR A 183 0.88 0.48 6.67
C THR A 183 -0.54 0.12 6.21
N MET A 184 -0.88 -1.17 6.10
CA MET A 184 -2.25 -1.62 5.82
C MET A 184 -2.88 -2.32 7.01
N ALA A 185 -2.74 -1.75 8.20
CA ALA A 185 -3.53 -2.16 9.35
C ALA A 185 -3.96 -0.91 10.12
N ARG A 186 -5.08 -0.32 9.69
CA ARG A 186 -6.17 0.23 10.50
C ARG A 186 -7.14 1.03 9.64
#